data_c87db7b18fc6a82cf5e22fdfb18367e4
#
_entry.id   c87db7b18fc6a82cf5e22fdfb18367e4
#
_cell.length_a   1.000
_cell.length_b   1.000
_cell.length_c   1.000
_cell.angle_alpha   90.00
_cell.angle_beta   90.00
_cell.angle_gamma   90.00
#
_symmetry.space_group_name_H-M   'P 1'
#
loop_
_entity.id
_entity.type
_entity.pdbx_description
1 polymer ?
#
loop_
_entity_poly.entity_id
_entity_poly.type
_entity_poly.pdbx_seq_one_letter_code
_entity_poly.pdbx_strand_id
1 'polypeptide(L)'
;MTYVSENFWHDAVNKATTDLFTFGYKHIIKPHFIFNQTPDVAHSQMIDFCKVTRNIPPLMWLCREMLDYTDPILETNVMGVDFANPFGLSAGLDKDCEMPVLLDNVGFGFETVGSTTSRPCPGNPRPWFHRLPEYDSMMVHVGLANEGSAVVIPRAENAWTKAKSMQVSVSIARTNDSKTGDLDEGIEDYCISMRRAAGRARQAVPPPGQNRPSAADARQNAAQ
;
A
#
# COMPACT_ATOMS: atom_id res chain seq x y z
N MET A 1 -21.04 27.86 0.94
CA MET A 1 -22.09 26.88 0.63
C MET A 1 -21.86 25.70 1.54
N THR A 2 -22.76 25.47 2.48
CA THR A 2 -22.71 24.31 3.37
C THR A 2 -23.23 23.12 2.57
N TYR A 3 -22.34 22.18 2.25
CA TYR A 3 -22.72 20.91 1.63
C TYR A 3 -23.51 20.11 2.68
N VAL A 4 -24.82 20.07 2.53
CA VAL A 4 -25.67 19.19 3.34
C VAL A 4 -25.71 17.87 2.58
N SER A 5 -25.08 16.83 3.10
CA SER A 5 -25.09 15.51 2.47
C SER A 5 -26.54 14.99 2.41
N GLU A 6 -26.93 14.46 1.27
CA GLU A 6 -28.26 13.85 1.11
C GLU A 6 -28.45 12.56 1.91
N ASN A 7 -27.39 12.08 2.60
CA ASN A 7 -27.35 10.82 3.34
C ASN A 7 -26.94 10.97 4.81
N PHE A 8 -27.72 11.72 5.58
CA PHE A 8 -27.51 11.89 7.03
C PHE A 8 -27.20 10.57 7.77
N TRP A 9 -27.88 9.49 7.45
CA TRP A 9 -27.67 8.19 8.08
C TRP A 9 -26.33 7.56 7.69
N HIS A 10 -25.90 7.70 6.46
CA HIS A 10 -24.61 7.22 6.00
C HIS A 10 -23.45 7.95 6.70
N ASP A 11 -23.54 9.27 6.82
CA ASP A 11 -22.54 10.07 7.52
C ASP A 11 -22.50 9.75 9.01
N ALA A 12 -23.66 9.52 9.65
CA ALA A 12 -23.74 9.15 11.05
C ALA A 12 -23.10 7.78 11.31
N VAL A 13 -23.34 6.78 10.44
CA VAL A 13 -22.73 5.46 10.53
C VAL A 13 -21.22 5.54 10.32
N ASN A 14 -20.76 6.25 9.29
CA ASN A 14 -19.33 6.42 9.01
C ASN A 14 -18.61 7.11 10.17
N LYS A 15 -19.24 8.14 10.75
CA LYS A 15 -18.70 8.80 11.93
C LYS A 15 -18.60 7.86 13.12
N ALA A 16 -19.65 7.11 13.42
CA ALA A 16 -19.66 6.18 14.54
C ALA A 16 -18.61 5.07 14.36
N THR A 17 -18.45 4.54 13.14
CA THR A 17 -17.43 3.56 12.78
C THR A 17 -16.03 4.15 12.98
N THR A 18 -15.78 5.35 12.47
CA THR A 18 -14.49 6.04 12.62
C THR A 18 -14.16 6.30 14.10
N ASP A 19 -15.13 6.77 14.87
CA ASP A 19 -14.94 7.02 16.31
C ASP A 19 -14.63 5.73 17.07
N LEU A 20 -15.31 4.62 16.75
CA LEU A 20 -15.06 3.30 17.34
C LEU A 20 -13.65 2.77 17.00
N PHE A 21 -13.26 2.84 15.73
CA PHE A 21 -11.90 2.42 15.31
C PHE A 21 -10.82 3.31 15.93
N THR A 22 -11.05 4.62 15.98
CA THR A 22 -10.12 5.57 16.59
C THR A 22 -9.97 5.28 18.10
N PHE A 23 -11.06 5.02 18.79
CA PHE A 23 -11.03 4.63 20.20
C PHE A 23 -10.27 3.32 20.40
N GLY A 24 -10.62 2.28 19.64
CA GLY A 24 -9.96 0.97 19.69
C GLY A 24 -8.46 1.06 19.39
N TYR A 25 -8.10 1.83 18.36
CA TYR A 25 -6.69 2.06 18.05
C TYR A 25 -5.94 2.77 19.18
N LYS A 26 -6.47 3.89 19.68
CA LYS A 26 -5.79 4.72 20.70
C LYS A 26 -5.68 4.03 22.05
N HIS A 27 -6.71 3.30 22.46
CA HIS A 27 -6.82 2.78 23.83
C HIS A 27 -6.51 1.29 23.96
N ILE A 28 -6.55 0.53 22.86
CA ILE A 28 -6.32 -0.92 22.88
C ILE A 28 -5.11 -1.28 22.02
N ILE A 29 -5.17 -1.00 20.71
CA ILE A 29 -4.14 -1.49 19.77
C ILE A 29 -2.80 -0.80 20.01
N LYS A 30 -2.79 0.53 20.05
CA LYS A 30 -1.57 1.31 20.21
C LYS A 30 -0.82 0.95 21.52
N PRO A 31 -1.42 1.04 22.73
CA PRO A 31 -0.69 0.78 23.98
C PRO A 31 -0.34 -0.69 24.18
N HIS A 32 -1.22 -1.63 23.85
CA HIS A 32 -1.05 -3.03 24.20
C HIS A 32 -0.34 -3.88 23.14
N PHE A 33 -0.51 -3.55 21.86
CA PHE A 33 0.07 -4.34 20.76
C PHE A 33 1.23 -3.62 20.08
N ILE A 34 1.15 -2.30 19.87
CA ILE A 34 2.20 -1.58 19.15
C ILE A 34 3.31 -1.10 20.10
N PHE A 35 2.95 -0.42 21.19
CA PHE A 35 3.93 0.20 22.08
C PHE A 35 4.49 -0.72 23.17
N ASN A 36 3.84 -1.86 23.40
CA ASN A 36 4.32 -2.87 24.35
C ASN A 36 5.43 -3.78 23.78
N GLN A 37 5.88 -3.52 22.57
CA GLN A 37 6.91 -4.30 21.89
C GLN A 37 7.84 -3.39 21.07
N THR A 38 8.95 -3.96 20.57
CA THR A 38 9.85 -3.20 19.70
C THR A 38 9.17 -2.86 18.38
N PRO A 39 9.53 -1.72 17.75
CA PRO A 39 8.93 -1.34 16.46
C PRO A 39 9.18 -2.37 15.34
N ASP A 40 10.33 -3.05 15.37
CA ASP A 40 10.65 -4.13 14.42
C ASP A 40 9.65 -5.28 14.50
N VAL A 41 9.28 -5.69 15.72
CA VAL A 41 8.29 -6.75 15.95
C VAL A 41 6.90 -6.26 15.51
N ALA A 42 6.51 -5.05 15.88
CA ALA A 42 5.23 -4.46 15.48
C ALA A 42 5.08 -4.39 13.95
N HIS A 43 6.13 -3.97 13.25
CA HIS A 43 6.17 -3.95 11.79
C HIS A 43 6.01 -5.36 11.19
N SER A 44 6.79 -6.32 11.66
CA SER A 44 6.71 -7.70 11.15
C SER A 44 5.33 -8.31 11.37
N GLN A 45 4.74 -8.11 12.55
CA GLN A 45 3.39 -8.60 12.86
C GLN A 45 2.32 -7.96 11.97
N MET A 46 2.45 -6.67 11.62
CA MET A 46 1.53 -6.02 10.69
C MET A 46 1.60 -6.64 9.30
N ILE A 47 2.80 -6.90 8.79
CA ILE A 47 2.98 -7.58 7.51
C ILE A 47 2.42 -9.01 7.55
N ASP A 48 2.69 -9.77 8.61
CA ASP A 48 2.15 -11.12 8.77
C ASP A 48 0.62 -11.12 8.90
N PHE A 49 0.05 -10.14 9.58
CA PHE A 49 -1.40 -9.93 9.62
C PHE A 49 -1.97 -9.74 8.22
N CYS A 50 -1.36 -8.91 7.38
CA CYS A 50 -1.78 -8.71 5.99
C CYS A 50 -1.68 -10.00 5.15
N LYS A 51 -0.60 -10.77 5.32
CA LYS A 51 -0.41 -12.06 4.65
C LYS A 51 -1.49 -13.08 5.00
N VAL A 52 -1.91 -13.13 6.24
CA VAL A 52 -2.95 -14.04 6.70
C VAL A 52 -4.33 -13.57 6.24
N THR A 53 -4.65 -12.32 6.50
CA THR A 53 -6.01 -11.77 6.28
C THR A 53 -6.39 -11.69 4.81
N ARG A 54 -5.44 -11.44 3.90
CA ARG A 54 -5.70 -11.41 2.45
C ARG A 54 -6.30 -12.72 1.89
N ASN A 55 -6.12 -13.83 2.62
CA ASN A 55 -6.64 -15.15 2.23
C ASN A 55 -8.01 -15.48 2.88
N ILE A 56 -8.64 -14.51 3.56
CA ILE A 56 -9.91 -14.67 4.26
C ILE A 56 -10.97 -13.77 3.59
N PRO A 57 -11.62 -14.23 2.50
CA PRO A 57 -12.56 -13.39 1.73
C PRO A 57 -13.69 -12.75 2.56
N PRO A 58 -14.31 -13.45 3.54
CA PRO A 58 -15.34 -12.81 4.37
C PRO A 58 -14.81 -11.63 5.20
N LEU A 59 -13.54 -11.70 5.66
CA LEU A 59 -12.92 -10.60 6.39
C LEU A 59 -12.62 -9.43 5.47
N MET A 60 -12.13 -9.68 4.27
CA MET A 60 -11.88 -8.63 3.28
C MET A 60 -13.19 -7.95 2.85
N TRP A 61 -14.25 -8.70 2.69
CA TRP A 61 -15.58 -8.14 2.44
C TRP A 61 -16.04 -7.25 3.60
N LEU A 62 -15.92 -7.74 4.85
CA LEU A 62 -16.29 -6.96 6.03
C LEU A 62 -15.47 -5.66 6.15
N CYS A 63 -14.14 -5.72 5.92
CA CYS A 63 -13.29 -4.53 5.90
C CYS A 63 -13.80 -3.50 4.88
N ARG A 64 -14.17 -3.95 3.69
CA ARG A 64 -14.70 -3.10 2.64
C ARG A 64 -16.00 -2.41 3.05
N GLU A 65 -16.98 -3.17 3.52
CA GLU A 65 -18.28 -2.62 3.93
C GLU A 65 -18.16 -1.60 5.09
N MET A 66 -17.15 -1.77 5.95
CA MET A 66 -16.99 -0.92 7.13
C MET A 66 -16.04 0.27 6.91
N LEU A 67 -15.06 0.17 6.03
CA LEU A 67 -13.93 1.10 5.96
C LEU A 67 -13.76 1.77 4.60
N ASP A 68 -14.28 1.17 3.50
CA ASP A 68 -14.15 1.74 2.17
C ASP A 68 -15.14 2.91 1.99
N TYR A 69 -14.64 4.13 2.18
CA TYR A 69 -15.39 5.35 1.91
C TYR A 69 -15.13 5.83 0.49
N THR A 70 -16.19 6.03 -0.25
CA THR A 70 -16.11 6.48 -1.63
C THR A 70 -17.05 7.66 -1.86
N ASP A 71 -16.51 8.71 -2.50
CA ASP A 71 -17.26 9.90 -2.91
C ASP A 71 -16.68 10.37 -4.25
N PRO A 72 -17.49 10.64 -5.27
CA PRO A 72 -17.02 11.13 -6.57
C PRO A 72 -16.16 12.40 -6.48
N ILE A 73 -16.31 13.22 -5.44
CA ILE A 73 -15.49 14.41 -5.20
C ILE A 73 -14.01 14.07 -4.93
N LEU A 74 -13.73 12.84 -4.48
CA LEU A 74 -12.38 12.36 -4.20
C LEU A 74 -11.69 11.78 -5.43
N GLU A 75 -12.44 11.49 -6.50
CA GLU A 75 -11.87 10.96 -7.72
C GLU A 75 -10.96 12.00 -8.39
N THR A 76 -9.80 11.57 -8.81
CA THR A 76 -8.84 12.46 -9.47
C THR A 76 -8.09 11.73 -10.58
N ASN A 77 -7.75 12.49 -11.65
CA ASN A 77 -6.89 11.99 -12.72
C ASN A 77 -5.54 12.70 -12.65
N VAL A 78 -4.46 11.94 -12.57
CA VAL A 78 -3.09 12.46 -12.58
C VAL A 78 -2.33 11.81 -13.73
N MET A 79 -1.90 12.60 -14.70
CA MET A 79 -1.12 12.14 -15.87
C MET A 79 -1.79 10.99 -16.64
N GLY A 80 -3.13 11.00 -16.72
CA GLY A 80 -3.90 9.96 -17.41
C GLY A 80 -4.16 8.70 -16.61
N VAL A 81 -3.82 8.68 -15.31
CA VAL A 81 -4.16 7.60 -14.38
C VAL A 81 -5.29 8.06 -13.47
N ASP A 82 -6.35 7.28 -13.42
CA ASP A 82 -7.49 7.53 -12.54
C ASP A 82 -7.25 6.95 -11.15
N PHE A 83 -7.53 7.78 -10.13
CA PHE A 83 -7.46 7.41 -8.72
C PHE A 83 -8.84 7.57 -8.10
N ALA A 84 -9.30 6.55 -7.37
CA ALA A 84 -10.59 6.60 -6.67
C ALA A 84 -10.61 7.64 -5.53
N ASN A 85 -9.46 7.93 -4.96
CA ASN A 85 -9.24 9.00 -3.99
C ASN A 85 -7.74 9.34 -3.89
N PRO A 86 -7.37 10.50 -3.29
CA PRO A 86 -5.99 10.96 -3.20
C PRO A 86 -5.21 10.38 -1.99
N PHE A 87 -5.79 9.45 -1.24
CA PHE A 87 -5.15 8.87 -0.06
C PHE A 87 -4.45 7.58 -0.40
N GLY A 88 -3.18 7.47 -0.05
CA GLY A 88 -2.38 6.30 -0.36
C GLY A 88 -1.28 6.01 0.64
N LEU A 89 -0.75 4.80 0.55
CA LEU A 89 0.43 4.40 1.32
C LEU A 89 1.69 4.65 0.49
N SER A 90 2.61 5.43 1.04
CA SER A 90 3.91 5.66 0.41
C SER A 90 4.89 4.51 0.66
N ALA A 91 5.93 4.42 -0.19
CA ALA A 91 6.98 3.42 -0.05
C ALA A 91 7.66 3.43 1.32
N GLY A 92 8.01 2.25 1.82
CA GLY A 92 8.75 2.06 3.07
C GLY A 92 8.10 1.09 4.05
N LEU A 93 6.78 1.09 4.20
CA LEU A 93 6.07 0.16 5.08
C LEU A 93 5.95 -1.22 4.43
N ASP A 94 5.38 -1.29 3.24
CA ASP A 94 5.30 -2.52 2.44
C ASP A 94 6.47 -2.61 1.45
N LYS A 95 7.50 -3.36 1.81
CA LYS A 95 8.71 -3.50 1.00
C LYS A 95 8.57 -4.55 -0.10
N ASP A 96 7.75 -5.56 0.13
CA ASP A 96 7.69 -6.77 -0.67
C ASP A 96 6.30 -7.03 -1.27
N CYS A 97 5.41 -6.02 -1.25
CA CYS A 97 4.08 -6.07 -1.84
C CYS A 97 3.17 -7.14 -1.18
N GLU A 98 3.02 -7.04 0.12
CA GLU A 98 2.20 -7.95 0.93
C GLU A 98 0.86 -7.35 1.40
N MET A 99 0.75 -6.01 1.36
CA MET A 99 -0.40 -5.27 1.88
C MET A 99 -1.51 -4.91 0.88
N PRO A 100 -1.30 -4.91 -0.46
CA PRO A 100 -2.25 -4.29 -1.40
C PRO A 100 -3.68 -4.82 -1.28
N VAL A 101 -3.86 -6.12 -1.01
CA VAL A 101 -5.21 -6.71 -0.89
C VAL A 101 -5.97 -6.10 0.30
N LEU A 102 -5.31 -5.89 1.43
CA LEU A 102 -5.94 -5.25 2.58
C LEU A 102 -6.22 -3.78 2.28
N LEU A 103 -5.23 -3.05 1.74
CA LEU A 103 -5.34 -1.61 1.48
C LEU A 103 -6.45 -1.29 0.48
N ASP A 104 -6.59 -2.08 -0.60
CA ASP A 104 -7.70 -1.95 -1.54
C ASP A 104 -9.07 -2.17 -0.88
N ASN A 105 -9.16 -3.06 0.12
CA ASN A 105 -10.40 -3.34 0.83
C ASN A 105 -10.69 -2.38 2.00
N VAL A 106 -9.74 -1.58 2.42
CA VAL A 106 -9.97 -0.51 3.40
C VAL A 106 -10.02 0.89 2.77
N GLY A 107 -10.10 0.97 1.43
CA GLY A 107 -10.41 2.19 0.71
C GLY A 107 -9.21 3.08 0.36
N PHE A 108 -7.97 2.56 0.32
CA PHE A 108 -6.84 3.35 -0.20
C PHE A 108 -6.96 3.55 -1.71
N GLY A 109 -6.66 4.75 -2.20
CA GLY A 109 -6.66 5.08 -3.63
C GLY A 109 -5.39 4.62 -4.35
N PHE A 110 -4.27 4.53 -3.64
CA PHE A 110 -3.02 4.01 -4.20
C PHE A 110 -2.08 3.44 -3.13
N GLU A 111 -1.15 2.63 -3.59
CA GLU A 111 -0.01 2.18 -2.80
C GLU A 111 1.27 2.27 -3.63
N THR A 112 2.36 2.75 -3.02
CA THR A 112 3.70 2.63 -3.56
C THR A 112 4.48 1.62 -2.74
N VAL A 113 4.70 0.43 -3.30
CA VAL A 113 5.47 -0.63 -2.65
C VAL A 113 6.97 -0.41 -2.78
N GLY A 114 7.76 -0.96 -1.90
CA GLY A 114 9.23 -0.92 -1.98
C GLY A 114 9.86 -0.01 -0.93
N SER A 115 11.05 0.50 -1.17
CA SER A 115 11.79 0.44 -2.45
C SER A 115 12.36 -0.96 -2.67
N THR A 116 12.23 -1.47 -3.91
CA THR A 116 12.83 -2.72 -4.35
C THR A 116 14.12 -2.50 -5.14
N THR A 117 15.03 -3.45 -5.10
CA THR A 117 16.35 -3.41 -5.74
C THR A 117 16.47 -4.53 -6.77
N SER A 118 17.47 -4.49 -7.66
CA SER A 118 17.63 -5.50 -8.71
C SER A 118 17.82 -6.91 -8.15
N ARG A 119 18.52 -7.02 -7.05
CA ARG A 119 18.81 -8.23 -6.28
C ARG A 119 18.16 -8.15 -4.89
N PRO A 120 17.89 -9.28 -4.22
CA PRO A 120 17.49 -9.28 -2.80
C PRO A 120 18.51 -8.52 -1.96
N CYS A 121 18.04 -7.69 -1.05
CA CYS A 121 18.85 -6.95 -0.13
C CYS A 121 18.42 -7.28 1.32
N PRO A 122 19.32 -7.78 2.18
CA PRO A 122 18.96 -8.14 3.56
C PRO A 122 18.71 -6.91 4.44
N GLY A 123 19.16 -5.74 3.99
CA GLY A 123 19.17 -4.51 4.80
C GLY A 123 20.29 -4.47 5.82
N ASN A 124 20.25 -3.46 6.67
CA ASN A 124 21.19 -3.28 7.76
C ASN A 124 20.95 -4.27 8.90
N PRO A 125 21.94 -4.48 9.79
CA PRO A 125 21.70 -5.22 11.03
C PRO A 125 20.55 -4.62 11.85
N ARG A 126 19.72 -5.47 12.44
CA ARG A 126 18.64 -5.04 13.34
C ARG A 126 19.20 -4.55 14.68
N PRO A 127 18.49 -3.63 15.38
CA PRO A 127 17.14 -3.11 15.11
C PRO A 127 17.11 -2.06 13.99
N TRP A 128 16.04 -2.05 13.19
CA TRP A 128 15.84 -1.11 12.10
C TRP A 128 15.14 0.17 12.51
N PHE A 129 14.35 0.08 13.59
CA PHE A 129 13.49 1.17 14.04
C PHE A 129 13.78 1.50 15.51
N HIS A 130 13.97 2.77 15.81
CA HIS A 130 14.14 3.28 17.17
C HIS A 130 13.12 4.37 17.45
N ARG A 131 12.23 4.15 18.42
CA ARG A 131 11.31 5.18 18.89
C ARG A 131 12.06 6.21 19.71
N LEU A 132 11.73 7.47 19.46
CA LEU A 132 12.21 8.64 20.20
C LEU A 132 11.00 9.35 20.82
N PRO A 133 10.40 8.80 21.91
CA PRO A 133 9.15 9.33 22.48
C PRO A 133 9.27 10.78 22.95
N GLU A 134 10.45 11.18 23.39
CA GLU A 134 10.74 12.55 23.84
C GLU A 134 10.59 13.60 22.73
N TYR A 135 10.70 13.16 21.47
CA TYR A 135 10.62 14.01 20.28
C TYR A 135 9.41 13.66 19.38
N ASP A 136 8.46 12.84 19.87
CA ASP A 136 7.36 12.29 19.06
C ASP A 136 7.83 11.77 17.70
N SER A 137 8.99 11.11 17.67
CA SER A 137 9.71 10.77 16.46
C SER A 137 10.18 9.31 16.42
N MET A 138 10.67 8.90 15.27
CA MET A 138 11.27 7.57 15.08
C MET A 138 12.47 7.66 14.13
N MET A 139 13.58 7.05 14.53
CA MET A 139 14.74 6.88 13.66
C MET A 139 14.60 5.54 12.90
N VAL A 140 14.86 5.57 11.61
CA VAL A 140 14.73 4.42 10.71
C VAL A 140 16.06 4.13 10.02
N HIS A 141 16.54 2.88 10.10
CA HIS A 141 17.81 2.44 9.54
C HIS A 141 17.71 1.06 8.87
N VAL A 142 16.75 0.90 7.95
CA VAL A 142 16.46 -0.41 7.33
C VAL A 142 17.50 -0.84 6.30
N GLY A 143 18.07 0.09 5.53
CA GLY A 143 19.07 -0.23 4.51
C GLY A 143 18.51 -0.98 3.29
N LEU A 144 17.31 -0.61 2.85
CA LEU A 144 16.67 -1.16 1.64
C LEU A 144 16.42 -2.68 1.69
N ALA A 145 16.09 -3.23 2.87
CA ALA A 145 15.71 -4.64 2.95
C ALA A 145 14.51 -4.96 2.05
N ASN A 146 14.68 -5.91 1.11
CA ASN A 146 13.62 -6.36 0.19
C ASN A 146 14.01 -7.67 -0.51
N GLU A 147 13.02 -8.38 -1.09
CA GLU A 147 13.20 -9.65 -1.79
C GLU A 147 13.72 -9.50 -3.24
N GLY A 148 13.96 -8.29 -3.70
CA GLY A 148 14.42 -7.98 -5.05
C GLY A 148 13.31 -7.84 -6.08
N SER A 149 13.57 -7.03 -7.10
CA SER A 149 12.60 -6.67 -8.15
C SER A 149 12.10 -7.85 -8.97
N ALA A 150 12.86 -8.96 -9.03
CA ALA A 150 12.41 -10.18 -9.69
C ALA A 150 11.20 -10.82 -9.00
N VAL A 151 11.03 -10.59 -7.70
CA VAL A 151 9.93 -11.11 -6.89
C VAL A 151 8.85 -10.03 -6.70
N VAL A 152 9.26 -8.83 -6.29
CA VAL A 152 8.34 -7.74 -5.91
C VAL A 152 7.53 -7.22 -7.10
N ILE A 153 8.15 -7.03 -8.28
CA ILE A 153 7.45 -6.49 -9.46
C ILE A 153 6.33 -7.43 -9.94
N PRO A 154 6.52 -8.76 -10.08
CA PRO A 154 5.42 -9.67 -10.38
C PRO A 154 4.28 -9.65 -9.35
N ARG A 155 4.61 -9.51 -8.05
CA ARG A 155 3.58 -9.38 -7.01
C ARG A 155 2.78 -8.09 -7.18
N ALA A 156 3.46 -6.97 -7.45
CA ALA A 156 2.82 -5.68 -7.68
C ALA A 156 1.90 -5.69 -8.91
N GLU A 157 2.33 -6.30 -10.01
CA GLU A 157 1.49 -6.51 -11.20
C GLU A 157 0.23 -7.34 -10.86
N ASN A 158 0.40 -8.46 -10.17
CA ASN A 158 -0.73 -9.30 -9.76
C ASN A 158 -1.66 -8.57 -8.77
N ALA A 159 -1.12 -7.79 -7.85
CA ALA A 159 -1.90 -6.97 -6.94
C ALA A 159 -2.70 -5.90 -7.70
N TRP A 160 -2.05 -5.18 -8.60
CA TRP A 160 -2.70 -4.16 -9.42
C TRP A 160 -3.79 -4.72 -10.34
N THR A 161 -3.57 -5.89 -10.96
CA THR A 161 -4.59 -6.52 -11.82
C THR A 161 -5.81 -7.01 -11.04
N LYS A 162 -5.65 -7.35 -9.76
CA LYS A 162 -6.72 -7.84 -8.89
C LYS A 162 -7.37 -6.75 -8.06
N ALA A 163 -6.71 -5.60 -7.91
CA ALA A 163 -7.26 -4.46 -7.18
C ALA A 163 -8.55 -3.97 -7.86
N LYS A 164 -9.55 -3.61 -7.05
CA LYS A 164 -10.85 -3.12 -7.53
C LYS A 164 -10.79 -1.66 -7.94
N SER A 165 -10.12 -0.82 -7.13
CA SER A 165 -10.06 0.62 -7.32
C SER A 165 -8.66 1.21 -7.08
N MET A 166 -7.82 0.52 -6.31
CA MET A 166 -6.51 1.03 -5.90
C MET A 166 -5.47 0.92 -7.03
N GLN A 167 -4.64 1.95 -7.18
CA GLN A 167 -3.46 1.91 -8.04
C GLN A 167 -2.26 1.36 -7.25
N VAL A 168 -1.44 0.53 -7.90
CA VAL A 168 -0.21 0.00 -7.30
C VAL A 168 0.99 0.46 -8.10
N SER A 169 1.90 1.17 -7.45
CA SER A 169 3.17 1.62 -8.02
C SER A 169 4.36 0.97 -7.30
N VAL A 170 5.52 0.98 -7.93
CA VAL A 170 6.74 0.39 -7.35
C VAL A 170 7.84 1.45 -7.27
N SER A 171 8.34 1.65 -6.05
CA SER A 171 9.57 2.42 -5.82
C SER A 171 10.78 1.55 -6.11
N ILE A 172 11.70 2.03 -6.93
CA ILE A 172 12.93 1.33 -7.34
C ILE A 172 14.12 2.04 -6.74
N ALA A 173 15.03 1.27 -6.15
CA ALA A 173 16.29 1.77 -5.62
C ALA A 173 17.46 0.90 -6.11
N ARG A 174 18.67 1.44 -5.99
CA ARG A 174 19.91 0.71 -6.18
C ARG A 174 20.10 -0.29 -5.05
N THR A 175 20.57 -1.51 -5.36
CA THR A 175 20.92 -2.50 -4.34
C THR A 175 21.97 -1.92 -3.38
N ASN A 176 21.76 -2.10 -2.08
CA ASN A 176 22.66 -1.58 -1.05
C ASN A 176 23.76 -2.61 -0.75
N ASP A 177 24.77 -2.68 -1.64
CA ASP A 177 25.95 -3.51 -1.46
C ASP A 177 27.20 -2.80 -2.01
N SER A 178 28.38 -3.39 -1.76
CA SER A 178 29.66 -2.83 -2.18
C SER A 178 29.85 -2.84 -3.71
N LYS A 179 29.22 -3.78 -4.42
CA LYS A 179 29.32 -3.90 -5.87
C LYS A 179 28.72 -2.70 -6.58
N THR A 180 27.55 -2.25 -6.14
CA THR A 180 26.85 -1.09 -6.70
C THR A 180 27.40 0.25 -6.18
N GLY A 181 28.49 0.24 -5.42
CA GLY A 181 29.24 1.43 -5.06
C GLY A 181 29.89 2.12 -6.26
N ASP A 182 30.26 1.34 -7.28
CA ASP A 182 30.64 1.85 -8.58
C ASP A 182 29.44 2.47 -9.31
N LEU A 183 29.67 3.57 -10.07
CA LEU A 183 28.60 4.30 -10.73
C LEU A 183 27.93 3.50 -11.84
N ASP A 184 28.71 2.86 -12.69
CA ASP A 184 28.19 2.12 -13.86
C ASP A 184 27.41 0.88 -13.40
N GLU A 185 27.94 0.13 -12.43
CA GLU A 185 27.25 -0.99 -11.79
C GLU A 185 25.95 -0.54 -11.09
N GLY A 186 25.98 0.64 -10.46
CA GLY A 186 24.79 1.22 -9.82
C GLY A 186 23.70 1.63 -10.81
N ILE A 187 24.09 2.19 -11.95
CA ILE A 187 23.17 2.54 -13.05
C ILE A 187 22.55 1.28 -13.64
N GLU A 188 23.37 0.26 -13.94
CA GLU A 188 22.84 -1.00 -14.49
C GLU A 188 21.91 -1.72 -13.53
N ASP A 189 22.18 -1.66 -12.21
CA ASP A 189 21.32 -2.20 -11.18
C ASP A 189 19.91 -1.55 -11.23
N TYR A 190 19.84 -0.22 -11.34
CA TYR A 190 18.56 0.49 -11.57
C TYR A 190 17.89 0.05 -12.87
N CYS A 191 18.65 0.01 -13.97
CA CYS A 191 18.15 -0.36 -15.29
C CYS A 191 17.53 -1.76 -15.31
N ILE A 192 18.10 -2.72 -14.58
CA ILE A 192 17.56 -4.07 -14.46
C ILE A 192 16.15 -4.03 -13.86
N SER A 193 15.96 -3.32 -12.75
CA SER A 193 14.65 -3.20 -12.10
C SER A 193 13.65 -2.44 -12.97
N MET A 194 14.08 -1.35 -13.62
CA MET A 194 13.24 -0.56 -14.52
C MET A 194 12.79 -1.39 -15.75
N ARG A 195 13.67 -2.17 -16.36
CA ARG A 195 13.30 -3.05 -17.48
C ARG A 195 12.27 -4.11 -17.07
N ARG A 196 12.41 -4.67 -15.86
CA ARG A 196 11.42 -5.61 -15.30
C ARG A 196 10.04 -4.95 -15.13
N ALA A 197 10.01 -3.73 -14.59
CA ALA A 197 8.77 -2.98 -14.39
C ALA A 197 8.15 -2.57 -15.75
N ALA A 198 8.94 -1.99 -16.66
CA ALA A 198 8.46 -1.55 -17.97
C ALA A 198 7.94 -2.70 -18.85
N GLY A 199 8.58 -3.87 -18.78
CA GLY A 199 8.12 -5.07 -19.50
C GLY A 199 6.73 -5.52 -19.05
N ARG A 200 6.40 -5.36 -17.78
CA ARG A 200 5.10 -5.74 -17.21
C ARG A 200 4.04 -4.64 -17.32
N ALA A 201 4.43 -3.38 -17.14
CA ALA A 201 3.52 -2.26 -17.34
C ALA A 201 2.92 -2.23 -18.76
N ARG A 202 3.70 -2.61 -19.77
CA ARG A 202 3.21 -2.73 -21.16
C ARG A 202 2.15 -3.82 -21.35
N GLN A 203 2.19 -4.88 -20.53
CA GLN A 203 1.21 -5.96 -20.56
C GLN A 203 -0.05 -5.61 -19.74
N ALA A 204 0.10 -4.75 -18.74
CA ALA A 204 -0.93 -4.40 -17.81
C ALA A 204 -1.76 -3.15 -18.19
N VAL A 205 -1.22 -2.28 -19.06
CA VAL A 205 -1.97 -1.12 -19.56
C VAL A 205 -2.93 -1.58 -20.66
N PRO A 206 -4.26 -1.47 -20.48
CA PRO A 206 -5.19 -1.76 -21.55
C PRO A 206 -4.92 -0.84 -22.74
N PRO A 207 -5.12 -1.28 -23.98
CA PRO A 207 -4.97 -0.44 -25.16
C PRO A 207 -5.83 0.83 -25.04
N PRO A 208 -5.41 1.96 -25.64
CA PRO A 208 -6.15 3.20 -25.62
C PRO A 208 -7.63 2.96 -26.03
N GLY A 209 -8.58 3.35 -25.17
CA GLY A 209 -10.01 3.14 -25.36
C GLY A 209 -10.62 1.96 -24.61
N GLN A 210 -9.83 1.15 -23.92
CA GLN A 210 -10.33 0.16 -22.95
C GLN A 210 -9.96 0.63 -21.54
N ASN A 211 -10.72 1.57 -21.03
CA ASN A 211 -10.59 1.99 -19.63
C ASN A 211 -11.00 0.83 -18.72
N ARG A 212 -10.29 0.64 -17.59
CA ARG A 212 -10.84 -0.14 -16.47
C ARG A 212 -12.24 0.40 -16.19
N PRO A 213 -13.22 -0.47 -15.90
CA PRO A 213 -14.51 0.02 -15.42
C PRO A 213 -14.24 0.99 -14.26
N SER A 214 -14.88 2.14 -14.28
CA SER A 214 -14.77 3.10 -13.18
C SER A 214 -15.17 2.42 -11.87
N ALA A 215 -14.77 2.96 -10.74
CA ALA A 215 -15.21 2.45 -9.43
C ALA A 215 -16.76 2.37 -9.34
N ALA A 216 -17.48 3.24 -10.06
CA ALA A 216 -18.93 3.21 -10.21
C ALA A 216 -19.40 1.97 -11.00
N ASP A 217 -18.74 1.65 -12.13
CA ASP A 217 -19.10 0.49 -12.97
C ASP A 217 -18.81 -0.84 -12.26
N ALA A 218 -17.71 -0.89 -11.49
CA ALA A 218 -17.36 -2.09 -10.70
C ALA A 218 -18.41 -2.40 -9.61
N ARG A 219 -19.12 -1.39 -9.09
CA ARG A 219 -20.19 -1.56 -8.10
C ARG A 219 -21.52 -1.99 -8.70
N GLN A 220 -21.88 -1.47 -9.87
CA GLN A 220 -23.08 -1.93 -10.57
C GLN A 220 -22.98 -3.42 -10.91
N ASN A 221 -21.79 -3.89 -11.28
CA ASN A 221 -21.57 -5.31 -11.58
C ASN A 221 -21.48 -6.22 -10.32
N ALA A 222 -21.22 -5.67 -9.14
CA ALA A 222 -21.20 -6.42 -7.89
C ALA A 222 -22.58 -6.51 -7.21
N ALA A 223 -23.56 -5.70 -7.68
CA ALA A 223 -24.93 -5.66 -7.17
C ALA A 223 -25.92 -6.49 -8.03
N GLN A 224 -25.44 -7.14 -9.10
CA GLN A 224 -26.13 -8.14 -9.90
C GLN A 224 -25.66 -9.54 -9.53
#